data_67861b26ca3cd3ad8421c4e22851cd46
#
_entry.id   67861b26ca3cd3ad8421c4e22851cd46
#
_cell.length_a   1.000
_cell.length_b   1.000
_cell.length_c   1.000
_cell.angle_alpha   90.00
_cell.angle_beta   90.00
_cell.angle_gamma   90.00
#
_symmetry.space_group_name_H-M   'P 1'
#
loop_
_entity.id
_entity.type
_entity.pdbx_description
1 polymer ?
#
loop_
_entity_poly.entity_id
_entity_poly.type
_entity_poly.pdbx_seq_one_letter_code
_entity_poly.pdbx_strand_id
1 'polypeptide(L)'
;AYIPEGIYDMGSSNPNMALKRELPQQRVKINAFYMDIHEVTNAQFSAFVGATNYKTIAEREIDWDILKKQLPENTPKPNTDFLQAGSMVFFSSNDIYNLIDISQWWRWTKGADWQHPDGPESNIQGKAQEPVVHICYHDALAYAKWCGKRLPSEAEWEWAARGGLKDKIYPWGDLSVEKGTPKCNYWTGLFPAKNTSIDGYEGLAPVMTYGANAYGLYDMAGNVNEWVMDVYRPL
;
A
#
# COMPACT_ATOMS: atom_id res chain seq x y z
N ALA A 1 1.63 5.59 17.99
CA ALA A 1 1.05 4.72 19.03
C ALA A 1 2.11 3.81 19.65
N TYR A 2 1.93 3.43 20.89
CA TYR A 2 2.73 2.39 21.54
C TYR A 2 2.11 1.03 21.25
N ILE A 3 2.91 0.11 20.70
CA ILE A 3 2.50 -1.26 20.41
C ILE A 3 3.17 -2.16 21.46
N PRO A 4 2.39 -2.88 22.28
CA PRO A 4 2.95 -3.72 23.34
C PRO A 4 3.66 -4.94 22.77
N GLU A 5 4.62 -5.46 23.54
CA GLU A 5 5.23 -6.78 23.25
C GLU A 5 4.20 -7.90 23.37
N GLY A 6 4.44 -8.98 22.66
CA GLY A 6 3.58 -10.15 22.76
C GLY A 6 4.04 -11.33 21.92
N ILE A 7 3.26 -12.40 21.99
CA ILE A 7 3.43 -13.61 21.18
C ILE A 7 2.11 -13.88 20.48
N TYR A 8 2.16 -14.10 19.18
CA TYR A 8 0.96 -14.40 18.40
C TYR A 8 1.28 -15.42 17.28
N ASP A 9 0.23 -15.96 16.71
CA ASP A 9 0.33 -16.84 15.56
C ASP A 9 0.08 -16.00 14.30
N MET A 10 1.17 -15.62 13.61
CA MET A 10 1.19 -14.85 12.38
C MET A 10 0.60 -15.67 11.23
N GLY A 11 -0.12 -15.03 10.33
CA GLY A 11 -0.79 -15.67 9.20
C GLY A 11 -2.19 -16.19 9.55
N SER A 12 -2.73 -17.08 8.74
CA SER A 12 -4.11 -17.55 8.87
C SER A 12 -4.18 -19.01 9.27
N SER A 13 -5.16 -19.36 10.15
CA SER A 13 -5.54 -20.74 10.44
C SER A 13 -6.60 -21.28 9.48
N ASN A 14 -7.19 -20.44 8.62
CA ASN A 14 -8.27 -20.82 7.73
C ASN A 14 -7.78 -20.97 6.27
N PRO A 15 -7.45 -22.18 5.79
CA PRO A 15 -6.92 -22.38 4.45
C PRO A 15 -7.91 -22.04 3.32
N ASN A 16 -9.19 -21.93 3.63
CA ASN A 16 -10.22 -21.59 2.63
C ASN A 16 -10.32 -20.08 2.37
N MET A 17 -9.79 -19.25 3.27
CA MET A 17 -9.79 -17.79 3.15
C MET A 17 -8.39 -17.20 2.96
N ALA A 18 -7.36 -17.96 3.33
CA ALA A 18 -5.98 -17.53 3.28
C ALA A 18 -5.36 -17.68 1.89
N LEU A 19 -4.49 -16.76 1.54
CA LEU A 19 -3.56 -16.96 0.43
C LEU A 19 -2.49 -17.97 0.83
N LYS A 20 -1.92 -18.69 -0.14
CA LYS A 20 -0.87 -19.70 0.14
C LYS A 20 0.31 -19.15 0.94
N ARG A 21 0.66 -17.87 0.74
CA ARG A 21 1.74 -17.19 1.44
C ARG A 21 1.44 -16.87 2.91
N GLU A 22 0.18 -16.95 3.33
CA GLU A 22 -0.27 -16.73 4.70
C GLU A 22 -0.33 -18.03 5.51
N LEU A 23 0.06 -19.15 4.89
CA LEU A 23 0.08 -20.47 5.46
C LEU A 23 1.51 -21.06 5.46
N PRO A 24 1.85 -21.90 6.44
CA PRO A 24 1.11 -22.15 7.69
C PRO A 24 1.27 -20.98 8.67
N GLN A 25 0.40 -20.92 9.68
CA GLN A 25 0.62 -20.00 10.80
C GLN A 25 1.98 -20.24 11.46
N GLN A 26 2.64 -19.14 11.85
CA GLN A 26 3.94 -19.16 12.52
C GLN A 26 3.86 -18.42 13.85
N ARG A 27 4.34 -19.07 14.92
CA ARG A 27 4.37 -18.44 16.23
C ARG A 27 5.52 -17.45 16.32
N VAL A 28 5.20 -16.16 16.48
CA VAL A 28 6.17 -15.07 16.48
C VAL A 28 6.13 -14.30 17.79
N LYS A 29 7.30 -13.91 18.29
CA LYS A 29 7.45 -12.99 19.43
C LYS A 29 7.77 -11.61 18.90
N ILE A 30 6.99 -10.61 19.32
CA ILE A 30 7.19 -9.19 19.00
C ILE A 30 7.66 -8.48 20.26
N ASN A 31 8.71 -7.68 20.14
CA ASN A 31 9.10 -6.74 21.17
C ASN A 31 8.24 -5.47 21.06
N ALA A 32 8.07 -4.74 22.16
CA ALA A 32 7.35 -3.47 22.13
C ALA A 32 8.03 -2.45 21.20
N PHE A 33 7.23 -1.65 20.49
CA PHE A 33 7.72 -0.60 19.59
C PHE A 33 6.71 0.55 19.48
N TYR A 34 7.13 1.64 18.85
CA TYR A 34 6.25 2.74 18.46
C TYR A 34 5.97 2.69 16.97
N MET A 35 4.71 2.93 16.59
CA MET A 35 4.27 2.98 15.20
C MET A 35 3.51 4.28 14.94
N ASP A 36 3.65 4.85 13.74
CA ASP A 36 2.81 5.96 13.31
C ASP A 36 1.35 5.50 13.25
N ILE A 37 0.43 6.42 13.54
CA ILE A 37 -0.97 6.04 13.74
C ILE A 37 -1.76 5.90 12.44
N HIS A 38 -1.20 6.31 11.32
CA HIS A 38 -1.79 6.26 9.98
C HIS A 38 -0.68 6.23 8.93
N GLU A 39 -1.04 6.02 7.69
CA GLU A 39 -0.13 6.07 6.53
C GLU A 39 0.52 7.45 6.38
N VAL A 40 1.69 7.51 5.74
CA VAL A 40 2.37 8.78 5.44
C VAL A 40 1.52 9.61 4.48
N THR A 41 1.15 10.82 4.89
CA THR A 41 0.30 11.72 4.08
C THR A 41 1.10 12.49 3.04
N ASN A 42 0.40 13.03 2.03
CA ASN A 42 0.96 13.95 1.03
C ASN A 42 1.65 15.15 1.69
N ALA A 43 1.07 15.71 2.76
CA ALA A 43 1.67 16.83 3.50
C ALA A 43 2.99 16.44 4.17
N GLN A 44 3.04 15.28 4.80
CA GLN A 44 4.25 14.79 5.47
C GLN A 44 5.36 14.47 4.46
N PHE A 45 5.01 13.82 3.35
CA PHE A 45 5.98 13.50 2.30
C PHE A 45 6.47 14.77 1.57
N SER A 46 5.61 15.74 1.36
CA SER A 46 5.98 17.06 0.82
C SER A 46 7.00 17.78 1.70
N ALA A 47 6.85 17.70 3.04
CA ALA A 47 7.83 18.27 3.98
C ALA A 47 9.21 17.59 3.85
N PHE A 48 9.23 16.27 3.68
CA PHE A 48 10.46 15.51 3.42
C PHE A 48 11.13 15.95 2.12
N VAL A 49 10.38 15.99 1.01
CA VAL A 49 10.91 16.42 -0.29
C VAL A 49 11.39 17.87 -0.24
N GLY A 50 10.63 18.76 0.40
CA GLY A 50 11.02 20.18 0.56
C GLY A 50 12.31 20.37 1.37
N ALA A 51 12.57 19.52 2.38
CA ALA A 51 13.76 19.57 3.20
C ALA A 51 14.99 18.94 2.55
N THR A 52 14.82 17.98 1.64
CA THR A 52 15.91 17.15 1.12
C THR A 52 16.15 17.28 -0.38
N ASN A 53 15.20 17.86 -1.12
CA ASN A 53 15.14 17.84 -2.59
C ASN A 53 15.17 16.38 -3.15
N TYR A 54 14.59 15.45 -2.39
CA TYR A 54 14.53 14.05 -2.79
C TYR A 54 13.69 13.89 -4.07
N LYS A 55 14.18 13.07 -5.00
CA LYS A 55 13.43 12.63 -6.17
C LYS A 55 13.06 11.17 -6.01
N THR A 56 11.77 10.86 -6.08
CA THR A 56 11.27 9.48 -6.04
C THR A 56 11.70 8.69 -7.27
N ILE A 57 11.60 7.37 -7.20
CA ILE A 57 11.91 6.52 -8.36
C ILE A 57 10.96 6.82 -9.53
N ALA A 58 9.68 7.12 -9.27
CA ALA A 58 8.70 7.49 -10.29
C ALA A 58 9.08 8.77 -11.06
N GLU A 59 9.87 9.68 -10.46
CA GLU A 59 10.35 10.92 -11.08
C GLU A 59 11.66 10.75 -11.88
N ARG A 60 12.21 9.52 -11.96
CA ARG A 60 13.49 9.22 -12.63
C ARG A 60 13.26 8.46 -13.92
N GLU A 61 14.04 8.79 -14.94
CA GLU A 61 14.11 7.96 -16.15
C GLU A 61 14.67 6.58 -15.81
N ILE A 62 14.15 5.56 -16.47
CA ILE A 62 14.57 4.18 -16.27
C ILE A 62 15.81 3.90 -17.11
N ASP A 63 16.92 3.61 -16.45
CA ASP A 63 18.14 3.14 -17.12
C ASP A 63 17.94 1.67 -17.54
N TRP A 64 17.83 1.46 -18.87
CA TRP A 64 17.66 0.13 -19.42
C TRP A 64 18.82 -0.81 -19.13
N ASP A 65 20.06 -0.29 -19.08
CA ASP A 65 21.25 -1.11 -18.83
C ASP A 65 21.33 -1.61 -17.39
N ILE A 66 20.67 -0.90 -16.49
CA ILE A 66 20.47 -1.35 -15.09
C ILE A 66 19.27 -2.31 -15.00
N LEU A 67 18.13 -1.94 -15.58
CA LEU A 67 16.90 -2.72 -15.50
C LEU A 67 17.05 -4.11 -16.14
N LYS A 68 17.69 -4.21 -17.30
CA LYS A 68 17.86 -5.49 -18.01
C LYS A 68 18.62 -6.55 -17.21
N LYS A 69 19.47 -6.14 -16.25
CA LYS A 69 20.20 -7.06 -15.36
C LYS A 69 19.29 -7.80 -14.37
N GLN A 70 18.09 -7.29 -14.17
CA GLN A 70 17.07 -7.84 -13.25
C GLN A 70 15.98 -8.63 -13.98
N LEU A 71 16.05 -8.66 -15.31
CA LEU A 71 15.07 -9.33 -16.17
C LEU A 71 15.65 -10.64 -16.74
N PRO A 72 14.80 -11.58 -17.19
CA PRO A 72 15.27 -12.77 -17.88
C PRO A 72 16.19 -12.43 -19.06
N GLU A 73 17.20 -13.29 -19.30
CA GLU A 73 18.06 -13.17 -20.48
C GLU A 73 17.22 -13.10 -21.75
N ASN A 74 17.62 -12.24 -22.69
CA ASN A 74 16.91 -11.99 -23.95
C ASN A 74 15.57 -11.23 -23.83
N THR A 75 15.24 -10.62 -22.69
CA THR A 75 14.11 -9.69 -22.60
C THR A 75 14.34 -8.53 -23.58
N PRO A 76 13.44 -8.31 -24.56
CA PRO A 76 13.62 -7.24 -25.53
C PRO A 76 13.50 -5.87 -24.84
N LYS A 77 14.27 -4.89 -25.34
CA LYS A 77 14.12 -3.50 -24.88
C LYS A 77 12.70 -3.01 -25.20
N PRO A 78 11.95 -2.52 -24.22
CA PRO A 78 10.61 -1.99 -24.46
C PRO A 78 10.68 -0.69 -25.26
N ASN A 79 9.52 -0.20 -25.72
CA ASN A 79 9.40 1.14 -26.29
C ASN A 79 9.95 2.17 -25.31
N THR A 80 10.62 3.19 -25.83
CA THR A 80 11.21 4.30 -25.05
C THR A 80 10.22 4.99 -24.12
N ASP A 81 8.94 4.99 -24.45
CA ASP A 81 7.88 5.57 -23.61
C ASP A 81 7.74 4.86 -22.26
N PHE A 82 8.01 3.55 -22.21
CA PHE A 82 8.01 2.78 -20.97
C PHE A 82 9.31 2.95 -20.14
N LEU A 83 10.31 3.62 -20.70
CA LEU A 83 11.56 3.94 -19.99
C LEU A 83 11.59 5.38 -19.45
N GLN A 84 10.55 6.16 -19.72
CA GLN A 84 10.43 7.50 -19.18
C GLN A 84 9.93 7.46 -17.72
N ALA A 85 10.22 8.52 -16.97
CA ALA A 85 9.70 8.69 -15.63
C ALA A 85 8.17 8.54 -15.60
N GLY A 86 7.66 7.80 -14.64
CA GLY A 86 6.24 7.50 -14.54
C GLY A 86 5.94 6.41 -13.52
N SER A 87 4.68 6.01 -13.45
CA SER A 87 4.21 4.96 -12.56
C SER A 87 2.99 4.25 -13.13
N MET A 88 2.61 3.14 -12.49
CA MET A 88 1.37 2.43 -12.81
C MET A 88 0.18 3.18 -12.23
N VAL A 89 -0.78 3.52 -13.07
CA VAL A 89 -2.03 4.19 -12.68
C VAL A 89 -3.21 3.25 -12.92
N PHE A 90 -4.15 3.25 -11.99
CA PHE A 90 -5.39 2.48 -12.12
C PHE A 90 -6.38 3.21 -13.03
N PHE A 91 -6.99 2.44 -13.94
CA PHE A 91 -8.06 2.91 -14.81
C PHE A 91 -9.25 1.96 -14.70
N SER A 92 -10.37 2.49 -14.23
CA SER A 92 -11.64 1.79 -14.30
C SER A 92 -12.03 1.50 -15.76
N SER A 93 -12.48 0.29 -16.06
CA SER A 93 -12.89 -0.08 -17.41
C SER A 93 -14.04 -1.08 -17.37
N ASN A 94 -15.01 -0.91 -18.27
CA ASN A 94 -16.10 -1.87 -18.48
C ASN A 94 -15.72 -3.00 -19.45
N ASP A 95 -14.60 -2.88 -20.15
CA ASP A 95 -14.16 -3.82 -21.20
C ASP A 95 -13.15 -4.84 -20.63
N ILE A 96 -13.48 -5.43 -19.48
CA ILE A 96 -12.63 -6.41 -18.82
C ILE A 96 -13.00 -7.83 -19.24
N TYR A 97 -12.06 -8.56 -19.83
CA TYR A 97 -12.29 -9.93 -20.30
C TYR A 97 -12.07 -10.97 -19.20
N ASN A 98 -11.14 -10.69 -18.28
CA ASN A 98 -10.82 -11.57 -17.17
C ASN A 98 -10.06 -10.77 -16.08
N LEU A 99 -10.01 -11.31 -14.86
CA LEU A 99 -9.32 -10.69 -13.73
C LEU A 99 -7.86 -11.17 -13.53
N ILE A 100 -7.32 -11.92 -14.48
CA ILE A 100 -5.94 -12.43 -14.42
C ILE A 100 -4.97 -11.42 -15.05
N ASP A 101 -5.38 -10.79 -16.15
CA ASP A 101 -4.57 -9.82 -16.87
C ASP A 101 -4.75 -8.41 -16.27
N ILE A 102 -3.87 -8.06 -15.35
CA ILE A 102 -3.89 -6.77 -14.64
C ILE A 102 -3.63 -5.57 -15.57
N SER A 103 -3.04 -5.76 -16.75
CA SER A 103 -2.78 -4.68 -17.71
C SER A 103 -4.08 -4.03 -18.24
N GLN A 104 -5.22 -4.68 -18.06
CA GLN A 104 -6.52 -4.15 -18.45
C GLN A 104 -6.94 -2.95 -17.61
N TRP A 105 -6.46 -2.82 -16.38
CA TRP A 105 -6.79 -1.71 -15.47
C TRP A 105 -5.57 -1.05 -14.80
N TRP A 106 -4.35 -1.59 -14.96
CA TRP A 106 -3.11 -0.94 -14.57
C TRP A 106 -2.33 -0.53 -15.81
N ARG A 107 -2.03 0.75 -15.97
CA ARG A 107 -1.33 1.29 -17.13
C ARG A 107 -0.13 2.10 -16.71
N TRP A 108 1.02 1.87 -17.37
CA TRP A 108 2.15 2.77 -17.22
C TRP A 108 1.79 4.15 -17.74
N THR A 109 1.86 5.15 -16.87
CA THR A 109 1.51 6.53 -17.18
C THR A 109 2.74 7.40 -16.99
N LYS A 110 3.26 7.94 -18.09
CA LYS A 110 4.37 8.87 -18.10
C LYS A 110 4.02 10.11 -17.28
N GLY A 111 4.96 10.53 -16.40
CA GLY A 111 4.79 11.71 -15.53
C GLY A 111 3.81 11.49 -14.38
N ALA A 112 3.36 10.23 -14.14
CA ALA A 112 2.66 9.91 -12.91
C ALA A 112 3.68 9.72 -11.78
N ASP A 113 3.52 10.46 -10.71
CA ASP A 113 4.35 10.47 -9.51
C ASP A 113 3.51 10.86 -8.28
N TRP A 114 4.14 11.03 -7.14
CA TRP A 114 3.44 11.38 -5.90
C TRP A 114 2.73 12.74 -5.93
N GLN A 115 3.16 13.69 -6.77
CA GLN A 115 2.54 15.00 -6.95
C GLN A 115 1.46 14.99 -8.05
N HIS A 116 1.57 14.04 -8.99
CA HIS A 116 0.72 13.87 -10.16
C HIS A 116 0.18 12.43 -10.24
N PRO A 117 -0.70 12.03 -9.29
CA PRO A 117 -1.06 10.61 -9.12
C PRO A 117 -1.75 9.98 -10.32
N ASP A 118 -2.45 10.75 -11.13
CA ASP A 118 -3.15 10.26 -12.34
C ASP A 118 -2.42 10.66 -13.64
N GLY A 119 -1.17 11.16 -13.54
CA GLY A 119 -0.37 11.67 -14.65
C GLY A 119 -0.20 13.20 -14.60
N PRO A 120 0.55 13.77 -15.56
CA PRO A 120 1.08 15.15 -15.48
C PRO A 120 0.04 16.26 -15.36
N GLU A 121 -1.21 16.02 -15.77
CA GLU A 121 -2.30 16.98 -15.66
C GLU A 121 -3.02 16.91 -14.30
N SER A 122 -2.71 15.93 -13.47
CA SER A 122 -3.25 15.77 -12.13
C SER A 122 -2.41 16.48 -11.08
N ASN A 123 -2.95 16.67 -9.87
CA ASN A 123 -2.20 17.23 -8.74
C ASN A 123 -2.78 16.77 -7.40
N ILE A 124 -2.06 17.09 -6.33
CA ILE A 124 -2.46 16.78 -4.94
C ILE A 124 -3.04 18.00 -4.20
N GLN A 125 -3.46 19.06 -4.90
CA GLN A 125 -4.07 20.23 -4.27
C GLN A 125 -5.38 19.83 -3.56
N GLY A 126 -5.50 20.21 -2.30
CA GLY A 126 -6.63 19.81 -1.46
C GLY A 126 -6.52 18.39 -0.87
N LYS A 127 -5.51 17.59 -1.24
CA LYS A 127 -5.30 16.19 -0.85
C LYS A 127 -4.21 16.02 0.22
N ALA A 128 -3.98 17.04 1.04
CA ALA A 128 -2.88 17.05 2.04
C ALA A 128 -2.94 15.90 3.04
N GLN A 129 -4.15 15.42 3.37
CA GLN A 129 -4.41 14.35 4.32
C GLN A 129 -4.64 12.97 3.65
N GLU A 130 -4.61 12.88 2.33
CA GLU A 130 -4.59 11.58 1.66
C GLU A 130 -3.21 10.93 1.79
N PRO A 131 -3.12 9.59 1.84
CA PRO A 131 -1.85 8.89 1.84
C PRO A 131 -1.07 9.19 0.55
N VAL A 132 0.25 9.30 0.67
CA VAL A 132 1.11 9.47 -0.48
C VAL A 132 1.19 8.18 -1.30
N VAL A 133 1.07 8.29 -2.62
CA VAL A 133 1.11 7.15 -3.55
C VAL A 133 2.30 7.24 -4.52
N HIS A 134 2.49 6.24 -5.37
CA HIS A 134 3.63 6.11 -6.30
C HIS A 134 5.00 6.12 -5.59
N ILE A 135 5.02 5.58 -4.38
CA ILE A 135 6.20 5.46 -3.53
C ILE A 135 6.72 4.02 -3.63
N CYS A 136 7.93 3.82 -4.09
CA CYS A 136 8.57 2.52 -4.04
C CYS A 136 9.22 2.25 -2.67
N TYR A 137 9.68 1.01 -2.46
CA TYR A 137 10.38 0.60 -1.23
C TYR A 137 11.56 1.52 -0.86
N HIS A 138 12.37 1.93 -1.83
CA HIS A 138 13.52 2.82 -1.58
C HIS A 138 13.10 4.23 -1.17
N ASP A 139 12.00 4.73 -1.72
CA ASP A 139 11.44 6.04 -1.35
C ASP A 139 10.91 6.00 0.08
N ALA A 140 10.19 4.92 0.45
CA ALA A 140 9.68 4.71 1.80
C ALA A 140 10.83 4.59 2.83
N LEU A 141 11.92 3.88 2.51
CA LEU A 141 13.11 3.81 3.34
C LEU A 141 13.79 5.18 3.52
N ALA A 142 13.89 5.97 2.45
CA ALA A 142 14.49 7.29 2.50
C ALA A 142 13.70 8.22 3.42
N TYR A 143 12.37 8.21 3.30
CA TYR A 143 11.46 8.95 4.18
C TYR A 143 11.61 8.51 5.64
N ALA A 144 11.52 7.20 5.91
CA ALA A 144 11.64 6.66 7.26
C ALA A 144 12.97 7.07 7.91
N LYS A 145 14.08 6.96 7.17
CA LYS A 145 15.41 7.37 7.64
C LYS A 145 15.48 8.86 7.95
N TRP A 146 14.89 9.72 7.11
CA TRP A 146 14.84 11.16 7.35
C TRP A 146 14.09 11.49 8.64
N CYS A 147 12.99 10.77 8.93
CA CYS A 147 12.24 10.89 10.17
C CYS A 147 12.96 10.30 11.41
N GLY A 148 14.12 9.68 11.25
CA GLY A 148 14.79 8.93 12.33
C GLY A 148 14.06 7.64 12.72
N LYS A 149 13.31 7.06 11.78
CA LYS A 149 12.48 5.86 11.92
C LYS A 149 12.95 4.74 11.00
N ARG A 150 12.25 3.64 11.03
CA ARG A 150 12.38 2.51 10.11
C ARG A 150 11.01 2.03 9.64
N LEU A 151 10.97 1.24 8.59
CA LEU A 151 9.78 0.48 8.24
C LEU A 151 9.54 -0.62 9.28
N PRO A 152 8.30 -1.03 9.53
CA PRO A 152 7.99 -2.20 10.35
C PRO A 152 8.42 -3.48 9.63
N SER A 153 8.67 -4.56 10.37
CA SER A 153 8.65 -5.88 9.76
C SER A 153 7.20 -6.31 9.46
N GLU A 154 7.01 -7.28 8.57
CA GLU A 154 5.69 -7.86 8.29
C GLU A 154 5.02 -8.35 9.56
N ALA A 155 5.78 -9.04 10.44
CA ALA A 155 5.28 -9.53 11.72
C ALA A 155 4.90 -8.40 12.69
N GLU A 156 5.64 -7.29 12.72
CA GLU A 156 5.28 -6.11 13.52
C GLU A 156 4.03 -5.44 12.98
N TRP A 157 3.92 -5.32 11.66
CA TRP A 157 2.76 -4.72 11.00
C TRP A 157 1.49 -5.53 11.27
N GLU A 158 1.53 -6.87 11.06
CA GLU A 158 0.38 -7.74 11.32
C GLU A 158 -0.03 -7.73 12.80
N TRP A 159 0.94 -7.78 13.73
CA TRP A 159 0.67 -7.66 15.16
C TRP A 159 -0.04 -6.35 15.51
N ALA A 160 0.45 -5.26 14.95
CA ALA A 160 -0.13 -3.93 15.13
C ALA A 160 -1.54 -3.83 14.53
N ALA A 161 -1.75 -4.35 13.32
CA ALA A 161 -3.05 -4.38 12.64
C ALA A 161 -4.10 -5.16 13.43
N ARG A 162 -3.72 -6.28 14.04
CA ARG A 162 -4.64 -7.08 14.87
C ARG A 162 -5.16 -6.33 16.10
N GLY A 163 -4.47 -5.31 16.59
CA GLY A 163 -4.92 -4.49 17.72
C GLY A 163 -5.22 -5.30 18.98
N GLY A 164 -4.48 -6.40 19.22
CA GLY A 164 -4.72 -7.31 20.36
C GLY A 164 -5.79 -8.37 20.14
N LEU A 165 -6.49 -8.36 19.01
CA LEU A 165 -7.46 -9.41 18.66
C LEU A 165 -6.77 -10.70 18.24
N LYS A 166 -7.35 -11.85 18.62
CA LYS A 166 -6.88 -13.17 18.24
C LYS A 166 -7.86 -13.84 17.29
N ASP A 167 -7.33 -14.51 16.28
CA ASP A 167 -8.10 -15.33 15.32
C ASP A 167 -9.31 -14.59 14.72
N LYS A 168 -9.12 -13.30 14.42
CA LYS A 168 -10.13 -12.47 13.77
C LYS A 168 -9.80 -12.25 12.30
N ILE A 169 -10.86 -12.13 11.47
CA ILE A 169 -10.74 -11.94 10.02
C ILE A 169 -10.23 -10.53 9.69
N TYR A 170 -10.69 -9.54 10.45
CA TYR A 170 -10.40 -8.13 10.21
C TYR A 170 -9.82 -7.46 11.47
N PRO A 171 -9.16 -6.29 11.32
CA PRO A 171 -8.69 -5.49 12.46
C PRO A 171 -9.78 -5.07 13.45
N TRP A 172 -11.05 -5.15 13.07
CA TRP A 172 -12.22 -4.84 13.90
C TRP A 172 -13.00 -6.07 14.37
N GLY A 173 -12.58 -7.29 14.05
CA GLY A 173 -13.24 -8.55 14.43
C GLY A 173 -13.73 -9.38 13.26
N ASP A 174 -14.90 -10.03 13.40
CA ASP A 174 -15.43 -10.96 12.40
C ASP A 174 -16.58 -10.39 11.57
N LEU A 175 -16.98 -9.14 11.81
CA LEU A 175 -18.03 -8.51 11.01
C LEU A 175 -17.51 -8.29 9.59
N SER A 176 -18.22 -8.86 8.59
CA SER A 176 -17.85 -8.67 7.18
C SER A 176 -17.73 -7.18 6.84
N VAL A 177 -16.76 -6.85 6.01
CA VAL A 177 -16.49 -5.49 5.50
C VAL A 177 -17.73 -4.89 4.81
N GLU A 178 -18.60 -5.73 4.23
CA GLU A 178 -19.82 -5.32 3.54
C GLU A 178 -21.00 -5.05 4.48
N LYS A 179 -20.84 -5.26 5.80
CA LYS A 179 -21.93 -5.14 6.77
C LYS A 179 -21.74 -3.97 7.73
N GLY A 180 -22.83 -3.25 7.95
CA GLY A 180 -22.87 -2.12 8.89
C GLY A 180 -22.27 -0.85 8.29
N THR A 181 -21.75 0.04 9.15
CA THR A 181 -21.01 1.22 8.72
C THR A 181 -19.63 0.82 8.17
N PRO A 182 -19.16 1.43 7.09
CA PRO A 182 -17.83 1.18 6.55
C PRO A 182 -16.73 1.29 7.61
N LYS A 183 -15.76 0.37 7.56
CA LYS A 183 -14.67 0.26 8.51
C LYS A 183 -13.31 0.57 7.89
N CYS A 184 -13.25 0.60 6.57
CA CYS A 184 -12.06 0.92 5.78
C CYS A 184 -12.48 1.43 4.41
N ASN A 185 -11.54 2.04 3.68
CA ASN A 185 -11.70 2.36 2.28
C ASN A 185 -11.38 1.11 1.44
N TYR A 186 -12.32 0.67 0.61
CA TYR A 186 -12.16 -0.51 -0.24
C TYR A 186 -13.04 -0.41 -1.48
N TRP A 187 -12.71 -1.17 -2.51
CA TRP A 187 -13.55 -1.20 -3.71
C TRP A 187 -14.90 -1.84 -3.41
N THR A 188 -15.97 -1.09 -3.68
CA THR A 188 -17.35 -1.55 -3.52
C THR A 188 -18.03 -1.67 -4.89
N GLY A 189 -18.62 -2.83 -5.19
CA GLY A 189 -19.27 -3.08 -6.47
C GLY A 189 -18.45 -3.96 -7.41
N LEU A 190 -18.66 -3.81 -8.73
CA LEU A 190 -18.06 -4.69 -9.74
C LEU A 190 -16.62 -4.22 -10.08
N PHE A 191 -15.63 -4.91 -9.54
CA PHE A 191 -14.22 -4.64 -9.84
C PHE A 191 -13.83 -5.14 -11.25
N PRO A 192 -13.02 -4.39 -11.99
CA PRO A 192 -12.59 -3.00 -11.81
C PRO A 192 -13.46 -2.00 -12.60
N ALA A 193 -14.69 -2.39 -12.92
CA ALA A 193 -15.56 -1.65 -13.82
C ALA A 193 -16.28 -0.48 -13.13
N LYS A 194 -16.79 -0.71 -11.92
CA LYS A 194 -17.61 0.28 -11.23
C LYS A 194 -17.43 0.20 -9.72
N ASN A 195 -16.82 1.23 -9.13
CA ASN A 195 -16.89 1.45 -7.69
C ASN A 195 -18.23 2.12 -7.35
N THR A 196 -18.95 1.62 -6.37
CA THR A 196 -20.21 2.20 -5.89
C THR A 196 -20.01 3.18 -4.75
N SER A 197 -18.77 3.29 -4.23
CA SER A 197 -18.34 4.24 -3.19
C SER A 197 -19.24 4.22 -1.94
N ILE A 198 -19.73 3.03 -1.55
CA ILE A 198 -20.57 2.89 -0.34
C ILE A 198 -19.78 3.25 0.92
N ASP A 199 -18.47 3.08 0.89
CA ASP A 199 -17.55 3.47 1.95
C ASP A 199 -17.32 4.99 2.05
N GLY A 200 -17.78 5.76 1.05
CA GLY A 200 -17.72 7.21 0.99
C GLY A 200 -16.71 7.77 0.00
N TYR A 201 -15.86 6.92 -0.60
CA TYR A 201 -14.78 7.37 -1.49
C TYR A 201 -14.70 6.53 -2.76
N GLU A 202 -14.47 7.19 -3.89
CA GLU A 202 -14.24 6.51 -5.17
C GLU A 202 -12.79 6.05 -5.31
N GLY A 203 -11.85 6.80 -4.72
CA GLY A 203 -10.42 6.54 -4.71
C GLY A 203 -9.87 6.50 -3.28
N LEU A 204 -8.81 7.25 -3.03
CA LEU A 204 -8.20 7.34 -1.71
C LEU A 204 -9.09 8.11 -0.72
N ALA A 205 -9.12 7.64 0.52
CA ALA A 205 -9.69 8.37 1.63
C ALA A 205 -8.59 9.17 2.37
N PRO A 206 -8.90 10.34 2.95
CA PRO A 206 -8.02 10.96 3.92
C PRO A 206 -7.74 10.01 5.10
N VAL A 207 -6.50 10.00 5.58
CA VAL A 207 -6.12 9.16 6.73
C VAL A 207 -7.03 9.43 7.93
N MET A 208 -7.22 8.41 8.77
CA MET A 208 -8.09 8.47 9.96
C MET A 208 -9.58 8.72 9.66
N THR A 209 -10.04 8.46 8.44
CA THR A 209 -11.46 8.56 8.10
C THR A 209 -12.31 7.54 8.86
N TYR A 210 -11.77 6.36 9.10
CA TYR A 210 -12.46 5.26 9.79
C TYR A 210 -11.94 5.10 11.22
N GLY A 211 -12.60 4.25 12.00
CA GLY A 211 -12.24 4.04 13.41
C GLY A 211 -10.90 3.34 13.60
N ALA A 212 -10.11 3.77 14.57
CA ALA A 212 -8.88 3.12 14.97
C ALA A 212 -9.11 1.73 15.57
N ASN A 213 -8.12 0.85 15.45
CA ASN A 213 -8.08 -0.40 16.23
C ASN A 213 -7.77 -0.14 17.71
N ALA A 214 -7.73 -1.20 18.53
CA ALA A 214 -7.54 -1.03 19.97
C ALA A 214 -6.13 -0.55 20.39
N TYR A 215 -5.16 -0.52 19.46
CA TYR A 215 -3.85 0.10 19.68
C TYR A 215 -3.79 1.56 19.21
N GLY A 216 -4.92 2.11 18.74
CA GLY A 216 -5.01 3.49 18.26
C GLY A 216 -4.44 3.69 16.87
N LEU A 217 -4.35 2.64 16.06
CA LEU A 217 -3.91 2.67 14.67
C LEU A 217 -5.10 2.73 13.73
N TYR A 218 -5.02 3.59 12.74
CA TYR A 218 -6.01 3.78 11.69
C TYR A 218 -5.60 3.08 10.41
N ASP A 219 -6.54 2.87 9.53
CA ASP A 219 -6.36 2.43 8.14
C ASP A 219 -5.55 1.12 7.98
N MET A 220 -5.51 0.29 9.05
CA MET A 220 -4.85 -1.03 9.05
C MET A 220 -5.57 -2.07 8.17
N ALA A 221 -6.49 -1.64 7.35
CA ALA A 221 -7.14 -2.40 6.28
C ALA A 221 -7.65 -1.42 5.22
N GLY A 222 -7.41 -1.73 3.96
CA GLY A 222 -7.84 -0.91 2.82
C GLY A 222 -6.94 0.30 2.57
N ASN A 223 -7.49 1.30 1.92
CA ASN A 223 -6.90 2.56 1.49
C ASN A 223 -5.68 2.39 0.57
N VAL A 224 -4.48 2.12 1.10
CA VAL A 224 -3.26 1.86 0.33
C VAL A 224 -2.52 0.62 0.85
N ASN A 225 -1.69 0.03 -0.01
CA ASN A 225 -0.72 -0.97 0.41
C ASN A 225 0.47 -0.29 1.09
N GLU A 226 0.97 -0.89 2.15
CA GLU A 226 2.09 -0.36 2.93
C GLU A 226 3.35 -1.21 2.79
N TRP A 227 4.51 -0.54 2.71
CA TRP A 227 5.80 -1.22 2.64
C TRP A 227 6.25 -1.70 4.02
N VAL A 228 6.74 -2.95 4.06
CA VAL A 228 7.42 -3.55 5.22
C VAL A 228 8.87 -3.84 4.89
N MET A 229 9.70 -4.09 5.92
CA MET A 229 11.15 -4.35 5.72
C MET A 229 11.45 -5.70 5.06
N ASP A 230 10.54 -6.65 5.17
CA ASP A 230 10.79 -8.03 4.78
C ASP A 230 10.80 -8.18 3.26
N VAL A 231 11.67 -9.08 2.79
CA VAL A 231 11.73 -9.45 1.38
C VAL A 231 10.82 -10.66 1.17
N TYR A 232 9.81 -10.49 0.34
CA TYR A 232 8.94 -11.60 -0.05
C TYR A 232 9.75 -12.69 -0.76
N ARG A 233 9.67 -13.90 -0.24
CA ARG A 233 10.27 -15.12 -0.83
C ARG A 233 9.15 -16.10 -1.11
N PRO A 234 8.77 -16.32 -2.38
CA PRO A 234 7.79 -17.35 -2.71
C PRO A 234 8.32 -18.72 -2.27
N LEU A 235 7.45 -19.50 -1.64
CA LEU A 235 7.71 -20.90 -1.27
C LEU A 235 7.66 -21.80 -2.50
#